data_2378797f173c08b1a6c1b2187da74764
#
_entry.id   2378797f173c08b1a6c1b2187da74764
#
_cell.length_a   1.000
_cell.length_b   1.000
_cell.length_c   1.000
_cell.angle_alpha   90.00
_cell.angle_beta   90.00
_cell.angle_gamma   90.00
#
_symmetry.space_group_name_H-M   'P 1'
#
loop_
_entity.id
_entity.type
_entity.pdbx_description
1 polymer ?
#
loop_
_entity_poly.entity_id
_entity_poly.type
_entity_poly.pdbx_seq_one_letter_code
_entity_poly.pdbx_strand_id
1 'polypeptide(L)'
;MSEKKIALITGATSGIGESTSFELANQFSLIICGRNKDKLDELSNELSKKTNVKTLEFDVRDKEDVREKISSLSDDWKNINILINNAGNAHGLDFIHEGKISDWDMMIDTNVKGLLYVSKYVLDIMIEKNRGHIINIGSIAGK
;
A
#
# COMPACT_ATOMS: atom_id res chain seq x y z
N MET A 1 -16.66 -21.15 -9.80
CA MET A 1 -16.52 -19.95 -8.94
C MET A 1 -15.57 -18.98 -9.63
N SER A 2 -15.97 -17.73 -9.79
CA SER A 2 -15.05 -16.71 -10.31
C SER A 2 -13.99 -16.41 -9.25
N GLU A 3 -12.73 -16.42 -9.64
CA GLU A 3 -11.62 -16.01 -8.80
C GLU A 3 -11.80 -14.54 -8.43
N LYS A 4 -11.70 -14.21 -7.13
CA LYS A 4 -11.80 -12.82 -6.70
C LYS A 4 -10.67 -12.00 -7.28
N LYS A 5 -10.97 -10.79 -7.71
CA LYS A 5 -9.97 -9.79 -8.09
C LYS A 5 -9.09 -9.46 -6.89
N ILE A 6 -7.86 -9.03 -7.15
CA ILE A 6 -6.88 -8.71 -6.10
C ILE A 6 -6.70 -7.21 -5.99
N ALA A 7 -6.79 -6.71 -4.76
CA ALA A 7 -6.44 -5.33 -4.40
C ALA A 7 -5.21 -5.32 -3.49
N LEU A 8 -4.22 -4.49 -3.83
CA LEU A 8 -3.04 -4.23 -3.01
C LEU A 8 -3.20 -2.86 -2.33
N ILE A 9 -3.04 -2.84 -1.01
CA ILE A 9 -3.25 -1.64 -0.20
C ILE A 9 -2.00 -1.36 0.62
N THR A 10 -1.39 -0.21 0.43
CA THR A 10 -0.28 0.26 1.28
C THR A 10 -0.80 1.02 2.49
N GLY A 11 -0.05 1.03 3.59
CA GLY A 11 -0.49 1.66 4.83
C GLY A 11 -1.79 1.05 5.38
N ALA A 12 -1.95 -0.27 5.22
CA ALA A 12 -3.20 -0.97 5.51
C ALA A 12 -3.51 -1.13 7.01
N THR A 13 -2.52 -0.93 7.89
CA THR A 13 -2.65 -1.30 9.30
C THR A 13 -3.28 -0.24 10.19
N SER A 14 -3.67 0.90 9.64
CA SER A 14 -4.29 1.99 10.39
C SER A 14 -5.16 2.90 9.52
N GLY A 15 -6.04 3.65 10.15
CA GLY A 15 -6.82 4.72 9.53
C GLY A 15 -7.59 4.31 8.27
N ILE A 16 -7.43 5.12 7.22
CA ILE A 16 -8.14 4.93 5.94
C ILE A 16 -7.77 3.59 5.29
N GLY A 17 -6.50 3.18 5.34
CA GLY A 17 -6.05 1.93 4.76
C GLY A 17 -6.68 0.70 5.41
N GLU A 18 -6.79 0.71 6.73
CA GLU A 18 -7.45 -0.37 7.48
C GLU A 18 -8.94 -0.44 7.15
N SER A 19 -9.65 0.69 7.21
CA SER A 19 -11.07 0.75 6.87
C SER A 19 -11.33 0.32 5.42
N THR A 20 -10.49 0.74 4.49
CA THR A 20 -10.55 0.34 3.08
C THR A 20 -10.37 -1.16 2.93
N SER A 21 -9.43 -1.76 3.69
CA SER A 21 -9.19 -3.21 3.65
C SER A 21 -10.43 -4.00 4.08
N PHE A 22 -11.11 -3.58 5.15
CA PHE A 22 -12.36 -4.22 5.60
C PHE A 22 -13.48 -4.11 4.57
N GLU A 23 -13.63 -2.96 3.94
CA GLU A 23 -14.68 -2.73 2.93
C GLU A 23 -14.43 -3.57 1.68
N LEU A 24 -13.20 -3.60 1.18
CA LEU A 24 -12.84 -4.34 -0.02
C LEU A 24 -12.83 -5.86 0.17
N ALA A 25 -12.69 -6.36 1.39
CA ALA A 25 -12.69 -7.79 1.69
C ALA A 25 -13.96 -8.52 1.22
N ASN A 26 -15.07 -7.81 1.04
CA ASN A 26 -16.30 -8.38 0.54
C ASN A 26 -16.22 -8.77 -0.95
N GLN A 27 -15.36 -8.10 -1.73
CA GLN A 27 -15.30 -8.24 -3.19
C GLN A 27 -13.94 -8.67 -3.72
N PHE A 28 -12.87 -8.46 -2.95
CA PHE A 28 -11.49 -8.69 -3.37
C PHE A 28 -10.76 -9.66 -2.46
N SER A 29 -9.79 -10.38 -3.02
CA SER A 29 -8.67 -10.91 -2.26
C SER A 29 -7.69 -9.76 -2.01
N LEU A 30 -7.05 -9.73 -0.86
CA LEU A 30 -6.28 -8.57 -0.44
C LEU A 30 -4.79 -8.87 -0.27
N ILE A 31 -3.95 -7.97 -0.79
CA ILE A 31 -2.55 -7.86 -0.41
C ILE A 31 -2.45 -6.64 0.49
N ILE A 32 -2.18 -6.84 1.76
CA ILE A 32 -2.05 -5.76 2.74
C ILE A 32 -0.59 -5.51 3.07
N CYS A 33 -0.18 -4.27 2.98
CA CYS A 33 1.22 -3.85 3.15
C CYS A 33 1.35 -2.87 4.32
N GLY A 34 2.41 -3.02 5.09
CA GLY A 34 2.74 -2.15 6.21
C GLY A 34 4.12 -2.46 6.78
N ARG A 35 4.57 -1.61 7.70
CA ARG A 35 5.89 -1.72 8.34
C ARG A 35 5.90 -2.57 9.59
N ASN A 36 4.76 -2.77 10.22
CA ASN A 36 4.64 -3.46 11.50
C ASN A 36 4.04 -4.84 11.29
N LYS A 37 4.89 -5.86 11.45
CA LYS A 37 4.50 -7.26 11.26
C LYS A 37 3.34 -7.67 12.15
N ASP A 38 3.37 -7.31 13.43
CA ASP A 38 2.34 -7.73 14.39
C ASP A 38 0.96 -7.16 14.01
N LYS A 39 0.90 -5.88 13.63
CA LYS A 39 -0.34 -5.25 13.14
C LYS A 39 -0.82 -5.87 11.83
N LEU A 40 0.09 -6.22 10.92
CA LEU A 40 -0.27 -6.92 9.69
C LEU A 40 -0.87 -8.30 9.98
N ASP A 41 -0.28 -9.04 10.91
CA ASP A 41 -0.74 -10.37 11.30
C ASP A 41 -2.14 -10.29 11.96
N GLU A 42 -2.34 -9.32 12.86
CA GLU A 42 -3.65 -9.07 13.48
C GLU A 42 -4.72 -8.74 12.43
N LEU A 43 -4.44 -7.80 11.55
CA LEU A 43 -5.36 -7.40 10.47
C LEU A 43 -5.63 -8.57 9.51
N SER A 44 -4.59 -9.33 9.17
CA SER A 44 -4.73 -10.52 8.32
C SER A 44 -5.65 -11.57 8.94
N ASN A 45 -5.53 -11.82 10.24
CA ASN A 45 -6.39 -12.76 10.96
C ASN A 45 -7.86 -12.34 10.88
N GLU A 46 -8.16 -11.06 11.05
CA GLU A 46 -9.53 -10.55 10.97
C GLU A 46 -10.09 -10.61 9.54
N LEU A 47 -9.31 -10.17 8.55
CA LEU A 47 -9.74 -10.15 7.15
C LEU A 47 -9.87 -11.56 6.55
N SER A 48 -9.06 -12.51 7.02
CA SER A 48 -9.11 -13.91 6.55
C SER A 48 -10.43 -14.62 6.85
N LYS A 49 -11.22 -14.07 7.76
CA LYS A 49 -12.60 -14.54 8.01
C LYS A 49 -13.54 -14.26 6.83
N LYS A 50 -13.17 -13.34 5.93
CA LYS A 50 -14.00 -12.87 4.80
C LYS A 50 -13.40 -13.15 3.43
N THR A 51 -12.08 -13.16 3.30
CA THR A 51 -11.40 -13.26 2.02
C THR A 51 -9.99 -13.84 2.15
N ASN A 52 -9.35 -14.14 1.02
CA ASN A 52 -7.94 -14.52 1.02
C ASN A 52 -7.07 -13.28 1.25
N VAL A 53 -6.09 -13.40 2.12
CA VAL A 53 -5.21 -12.29 2.49
C VAL A 53 -3.75 -12.71 2.37
N LYS A 54 -2.96 -11.86 1.76
CA LYS A 54 -1.50 -11.92 1.71
C LYS A 54 -0.92 -10.70 2.40
N THR A 55 0.02 -10.90 3.30
CA THR A 55 0.75 -9.81 3.94
C THR A 55 2.08 -9.56 3.25
N LEU A 56 2.45 -8.30 3.09
CA LEU A 56 3.78 -7.88 2.68
C LEU A 56 4.30 -6.85 3.69
N GLU A 57 5.30 -7.24 4.45
CA GLU A 57 5.98 -6.33 5.37
C GLU A 57 7.09 -5.59 4.63
N PHE A 58 6.93 -4.29 4.45
CA PHE A 58 7.96 -3.38 3.95
C PHE A 58 7.68 -1.93 4.32
N ASP A 59 8.73 -1.13 4.31
CA ASP A 59 8.65 0.32 4.34
C ASP A 59 8.64 0.84 2.89
N VAL A 60 7.61 1.62 2.52
CA VAL A 60 7.51 2.16 1.15
C VAL A 60 8.70 3.03 0.74
N ARG A 61 9.46 3.56 1.71
CA ARG A 61 10.67 4.36 1.47
C ARG A 61 11.87 3.52 1.02
N ASP A 62 11.87 2.24 1.32
CA ASP A 62 12.93 1.31 0.95
C ASP A 62 12.63 0.67 -0.40
N LYS A 63 13.22 1.23 -1.46
CA LYS A 63 12.97 0.80 -2.85
C LYS A 63 13.35 -0.65 -3.12
N GLU A 64 14.41 -1.17 -2.48
CA GLU A 64 14.86 -2.54 -2.70
C GLU A 64 13.95 -3.54 -2.01
N ASP A 65 13.53 -3.23 -0.78
CA ASP A 65 12.58 -4.08 -0.04
C ASP A 65 11.21 -4.11 -0.74
N VAL A 66 10.72 -2.97 -1.22
CA VAL A 66 9.50 -2.89 -2.05
C VAL A 66 9.62 -3.77 -3.29
N ARG A 67 10.74 -3.66 -4.03
CA ARG A 67 11.01 -4.47 -5.21
C ARG A 67 10.98 -5.96 -4.88
N GLU A 68 11.74 -6.37 -3.88
CA GLU A 68 11.87 -7.77 -3.49
C GLU A 68 10.53 -8.37 -3.06
N LYS A 69 9.80 -7.68 -2.21
CA LYS A 69 8.50 -8.16 -1.70
C LYS A 69 7.46 -8.31 -2.80
N ILE A 70 7.33 -7.33 -3.68
CA ILE A 70 6.37 -7.39 -4.79
C ILE A 70 6.79 -8.45 -5.80
N SER A 71 8.08 -8.53 -6.13
CA SER A 71 8.60 -9.54 -7.08
C SER A 71 8.48 -10.98 -6.56
N SER A 72 8.51 -11.17 -5.24
CA SER A 72 8.39 -12.47 -4.59
C SER A 72 6.97 -13.05 -4.55
N LEU A 73 5.97 -12.27 -4.95
CA LEU A 73 4.60 -12.77 -5.03
C LEU A 73 4.52 -13.97 -5.97
N SER A 74 3.79 -15.01 -5.55
CA SER A 74 3.45 -16.12 -6.43
C SER A 74 2.53 -15.70 -7.56
N ASP A 75 2.45 -16.49 -8.62
CA ASP A 75 1.66 -16.15 -9.80
C ASP A 75 0.18 -15.90 -9.47
N ASP A 76 -0.38 -16.62 -8.50
CA ASP A 76 -1.74 -16.41 -8.03
C ASP A 76 -1.95 -15.01 -7.45
N TRP A 77 -0.94 -14.47 -6.76
CA TRP A 77 -0.98 -13.15 -6.16
C TRP A 77 -0.51 -12.02 -7.07
N LYS A 78 0.17 -12.33 -8.18
CA LYS A 78 0.57 -11.33 -9.19
C LYS A 78 -0.58 -10.83 -10.06
N ASN A 79 -1.77 -11.35 -9.91
CA ASN A 79 -2.94 -10.93 -10.68
C ASN A 79 -3.62 -9.69 -10.07
N ILE A 80 -2.82 -8.66 -9.79
CA ILE A 80 -3.27 -7.44 -9.11
C ILE A 80 -4.14 -6.60 -10.04
N ASN A 81 -5.37 -6.33 -9.61
CA ASN A 81 -6.35 -5.54 -10.38
C ASN A 81 -6.39 -4.08 -9.92
N ILE A 82 -6.19 -3.86 -8.62
CA ILE A 82 -6.26 -2.53 -8.01
C ILE A 82 -5.04 -2.33 -7.12
N LEU A 83 -4.40 -1.17 -7.27
CA LEU A 83 -3.40 -0.64 -6.32
C LEU A 83 -4.00 0.55 -5.62
N ILE A 84 -4.00 0.53 -4.30
CA ILE A 84 -4.37 1.68 -3.47
C ILE A 84 -3.12 2.18 -2.76
N ASN A 85 -2.57 3.28 -3.26
CA ASN A 85 -1.48 4.00 -2.62
C ASN A 85 -2.05 4.86 -1.50
N ASN A 86 -2.08 4.27 -0.30
CA ASN A 86 -2.61 4.92 0.90
C ASN A 86 -1.51 5.27 1.92
N ALA A 87 -0.37 4.59 1.89
CA ALA A 87 0.73 4.93 2.79
C ALA A 87 1.14 6.39 2.63
N GLY A 88 1.09 7.11 3.73
CA GLY A 88 1.43 8.52 3.77
C GLY A 88 1.49 9.03 5.21
N ASN A 89 2.17 10.14 5.40
CA ASN A 89 2.26 10.80 6.69
C ASN A 89 2.38 12.32 6.51
N ALA A 90 2.15 13.01 7.61
CA ALA A 90 2.45 14.44 7.77
C ALA A 90 3.24 14.63 9.05
N HIS A 91 4.35 15.32 8.96
CA HIS A 91 5.23 15.63 10.08
C HIS A 91 5.52 17.12 10.13
N GLY A 92 5.46 17.66 11.33
CA GLY A 92 5.73 19.07 11.59
C GLY A 92 4.57 19.97 11.14
N LEU A 93 4.32 21.00 11.91
CA LEU A 93 3.35 22.07 11.62
C LEU A 93 4.02 23.43 11.72
N ASP A 94 5.35 23.46 11.69
CA ASP A 94 6.13 24.67 11.86
C ASP A 94 6.14 25.52 10.59
N PHE A 95 6.40 26.80 10.74
CA PHE A 95 6.67 27.66 9.59
C PHE A 95 7.91 27.15 8.85
N ILE A 96 7.99 27.42 7.54
CA ILE A 96 9.05 26.89 6.68
C ILE A 96 10.47 27.20 7.22
N HIS A 97 10.68 28.37 7.82
CA HIS A 97 11.97 28.77 8.36
C HIS A 97 12.32 28.13 9.73
N GLU A 98 11.35 27.48 10.37
CA GLU A 98 11.48 26.80 11.66
C GLU A 98 11.37 25.26 11.53
N GLY A 99 10.92 24.77 10.38
CA GLY A 99 10.69 23.38 10.12
C GLY A 99 11.97 22.55 10.14
N LYS A 100 11.82 21.27 10.50
CA LYS A 100 12.93 20.32 10.51
C LYS A 100 13.09 19.65 9.16
N ILE A 101 14.30 19.69 8.60
CA ILE A 101 14.63 19.04 7.33
C ILE A 101 14.29 17.54 7.39
N SER A 102 14.53 16.87 8.53
CA SER A 102 14.19 15.46 8.71
C SER A 102 12.70 15.15 8.55
N ASP A 103 11.82 16.06 8.95
CA ASP A 103 10.38 15.92 8.75
C ASP A 103 10.02 16.04 7.26
N TRP A 104 10.65 16.96 6.54
CA TRP A 104 10.46 17.11 5.10
C TRP A 104 10.97 15.90 4.33
N ASP A 105 12.16 15.41 4.66
CA ASP A 105 12.72 14.21 4.04
C ASP A 105 11.78 13.01 4.25
N MET A 106 11.27 12.82 5.47
CA MET A 106 10.34 11.76 5.79
C MET A 106 9.05 11.85 4.96
N MET A 107 8.48 13.04 4.82
CA MET A 107 7.26 13.24 4.03
C MET A 107 7.50 13.00 2.54
N ILE A 108 8.59 13.50 1.98
CA ILE A 108 8.93 13.27 0.57
C ILE A 108 9.24 11.80 0.31
N ASP A 109 10.02 11.17 1.18
CA ASP A 109 10.38 9.77 1.03
C ASP A 109 9.15 8.83 1.12
N THR A 110 8.21 9.13 1.99
CA THR A 110 6.98 8.33 2.14
C THR A 110 5.94 8.67 1.08
N ASN A 111 5.56 9.96 0.99
CA ASN A 111 4.39 10.39 0.22
C ASN A 111 4.66 10.50 -1.28
N VAL A 112 5.88 10.73 -1.68
CA VAL A 112 6.27 10.87 -3.08
C VAL A 112 7.06 9.66 -3.55
N LYS A 113 8.25 9.42 -3.02
CA LYS A 113 9.08 8.30 -3.46
C LYS A 113 8.44 6.94 -3.16
N GLY A 114 7.87 6.76 -1.97
CA GLY A 114 7.20 5.51 -1.62
C GLY A 114 6.04 5.15 -2.56
N LEU A 115 5.22 6.13 -2.92
CA LEU A 115 4.16 5.97 -3.91
C LEU A 115 4.74 5.56 -5.27
N LEU A 116 5.80 6.22 -5.71
CA LEU A 116 6.44 5.92 -6.99
C LEU A 116 7.07 4.52 -7.01
N TYR A 117 7.72 4.10 -5.93
CA TYR A 117 8.35 2.77 -5.84
C TYR A 117 7.31 1.65 -5.93
N VAL A 118 6.26 1.72 -5.14
CA VAL A 118 5.18 0.72 -5.18
C VAL A 118 4.50 0.71 -6.54
N SER A 119 4.16 1.89 -7.07
CA SER A 119 3.51 2.02 -8.38
C SER A 119 4.37 1.42 -9.49
N LYS A 120 5.69 1.65 -9.47
CA LYS A 120 6.61 1.13 -10.48
C LYS A 120 6.52 -0.40 -10.61
N TYR A 121 6.64 -1.11 -9.49
CA TYR A 121 6.68 -2.57 -9.52
C TYR A 121 5.30 -3.21 -9.70
N VAL A 122 4.23 -2.58 -9.21
CA VAL A 122 2.86 -3.04 -9.46
C VAL A 122 2.44 -2.76 -10.91
N LEU A 123 2.85 -1.62 -11.48
CA LEU A 123 2.56 -1.30 -12.89
C LEU A 123 3.19 -2.30 -13.86
N ASP A 124 4.40 -2.78 -13.60
CA ASP A 124 5.01 -3.80 -14.44
C ASP A 124 4.11 -5.04 -14.54
N ILE A 125 3.52 -5.46 -13.43
CA ILE A 125 2.55 -6.57 -13.39
C ILE A 125 1.26 -6.23 -14.14
N MET A 126 0.71 -5.04 -13.93
CA MET A 126 -0.55 -4.60 -14.56
C MET A 126 -0.40 -4.46 -16.08
N ILE A 127 0.74 -3.95 -16.55
CA ILE A 127 1.03 -3.80 -17.98
C ILE A 127 1.14 -5.17 -18.63
N GLU A 128 1.86 -6.11 -18.01
CA GLU A 128 1.95 -7.49 -18.50
C GLU A 128 0.59 -8.16 -18.65
N LYS A 129 -0.32 -7.91 -17.69
CA LYS A 129 -1.70 -8.42 -17.72
C LYS A 129 -2.65 -7.58 -18.57
N ASN A 130 -2.20 -6.45 -19.12
CA ASN A 130 -3.01 -5.49 -19.88
C ASN A 130 -4.27 -5.03 -19.13
N ARG A 131 -4.18 -4.86 -17.82
CA ARG A 131 -5.28 -4.38 -16.97
C ARG A 131 -4.76 -3.90 -15.62
N GLY A 132 -5.44 -2.93 -15.05
CA GLY A 132 -5.15 -2.42 -13.70
C GLY A 132 -5.83 -1.09 -13.44
N HIS A 133 -5.91 -0.73 -12.18
CA HIS A 133 -6.43 0.54 -11.72
C HIS A 133 -5.61 1.00 -10.51
N ILE A 134 -5.07 2.20 -10.57
CA ILE A 134 -4.33 2.82 -9.48
C ILE A 134 -5.18 3.91 -8.84
N ILE A 135 -5.33 3.85 -7.54
CA ILE A 135 -6.03 4.84 -6.73
C ILE A 135 -5.01 5.44 -5.76
N ASN A 136 -4.80 6.75 -5.86
CA ASN A 136 -3.92 7.48 -4.96
C ASN A 136 -4.76 8.24 -3.94
N ILE A 137 -4.51 7.99 -2.66
CA ILE A 137 -5.17 8.72 -1.58
C ILE A 137 -4.44 10.03 -1.38
N GLY A 138 -5.13 11.10 -1.70
CA GLY A 138 -4.63 12.47 -1.54
C GLY A 138 -5.15 13.14 -0.28
N SER A 139 -4.92 14.44 -0.17
CA SER A 139 -5.39 15.27 0.93
C SER A 139 -5.76 16.67 0.44
N ILE A 140 -6.73 17.28 1.11
CA ILE A 140 -7.03 18.70 0.92
C ILE A 140 -5.87 19.60 1.37
N ALA A 141 -4.96 19.08 2.19
CA ALA A 141 -3.76 19.81 2.60
C ALA A 141 -2.77 20.05 1.44
N GLY A 142 -2.96 19.41 0.30
CA GLY A 142 -2.17 19.62 -0.91
C GLY A 142 -2.72 20.69 -1.85
N LYS A 143 -3.73 21.43 -1.43
CA LYS A 143 -4.34 22.54 -2.21
C LYS A 143 -3.77 23.89 -1.80
#